data_8c145aef109127f15e59bae138a475a5
#
_entry.id   8c145aef109127f15e59bae138a475a5
#
_cell.length_a   1.000
_cell.length_b   1.000
_cell.length_c   1.000
_cell.angle_alpha   90.00
_cell.angle_beta   90.00
_cell.angle_gamma   90.00
#
_symmetry.space_group_name_H-M   'P 1'
#
loop_
_entity.id
_entity.type
_entity.pdbx_description
1 polymer ?
#
loop_
_entity_poly.entity_id
_entity_poly.type
_entity_poly.pdbx_seq_one_letter_code
_entity_poly.pdbx_strand_id
1 'polypeptide(L)'
;MGPADLQPQLDPTHIAVIRYPAQWLPPASDVSGFFAMVRAEHEVTVVAAEALLEQPEWAATAIEIDRAWRRVTFPGPLPWELVGFLADVATRLAGAQIPFTSMSGFTTDHVLVRAAQADLAVTVLSGESPPDQRPGTNP
;
A
#
# COMPACT_ATOMS: atom_id res chain seq x y z
N MET A 1 -20.78 -2.09 -5.08
CA MET A 1 -20.05 -2.30 -3.81
C MET A 1 -18.84 -1.39 -3.79
N GLY A 2 -18.74 -0.54 -2.81
CA GLY A 2 -17.62 0.39 -2.65
C GLY A 2 -16.66 -0.04 -1.56
N PRO A 3 -15.57 0.74 -1.34
CA PRO A 3 -14.57 0.39 -0.31
C PRO A 3 -15.14 0.26 1.09
N ALA A 4 -16.16 1.06 1.46
CA ALA A 4 -16.77 1.00 2.78
C ALA A 4 -17.40 -0.36 3.06
N ASP A 5 -17.93 -1.02 2.04
CA ASP A 5 -18.55 -2.34 2.18
C ASP A 5 -17.53 -3.44 2.35
N LEU A 6 -16.28 -3.17 2.08
CA LEU A 6 -15.21 -4.14 2.10
C LEU A 6 -14.37 -4.08 3.37
N GLN A 7 -14.72 -3.17 4.29
CA GLN A 7 -14.11 -3.07 5.62
C GLN A 7 -12.58 -3.00 5.56
N PRO A 8 -12.02 -1.87 5.11
CA PRO A 8 -10.57 -1.73 5.02
C PRO A 8 -9.90 -1.92 6.37
N GLN A 9 -8.78 -2.61 6.38
CA GLN A 9 -7.99 -2.88 7.57
C GLN A 9 -6.56 -2.43 7.35
N LEU A 10 -5.95 -1.90 8.41
CA LEU A 10 -4.59 -1.40 8.36
C LEU A 10 -3.64 -2.47 8.90
N ASP A 11 -2.71 -2.90 8.04
CA ASP A 11 -1.65 -3.81 8.47
C ASP A 11 -0.65 -3.03 9.32
N PRO A 12 -0.22 -3.56 10.49
CA PRO A 12 0.68 -2.82 11.38
C PRO A 12 2.12 -2.71 10.89
N THR A 13 2.52 -3.51 9.91
CA THR A 13 3.90 -3.56 9.45
C THR A 13 4.26 -2.31 8.65
N HIS A 14 5.39 -1.70 8.97
CA HIS A 14 5.94 -0.61 8.17
C HIS A 14 6.59 -1.18 6.91
N ILE A 15 6.29 -0.59 5.78
CA ILE A 15 6.66 -1.07 4.45
C ILE A 15 7.62 -0.08 3.81
N ALA A 16 8.59 -0.62 3.07
CA ALA A 16 9.48 0.16 2.22
C ALA A 16 9.22 -0.16 0.76
N VAL A 17 9.34 0.85 -0.09
CA VAL A 17 9.35 0.70 -1.54
C VAL A 17 10.79 0.94 -1.99
N ILE A 18 11.38 -0.06 -2.65
CA ILE A 18 12.82 -0.10 -2.90
C ILE A 18 13.06 -0.23 -4.39
N ARG A 19 13.98 0.58 -4.92
CA ARG A 19 14.38 0.48 -6.32
C ARG A 19 15.76 -0.16 -6.42
N TYR A 20 15.87 -1.18 -7.29
CA TYR A 20 17.10 -1.90 -7.57
C TYR A 20 17.43 -1.78 -9.06
N PRO A 21 18.71 -2.05 -9.46
CA PRO A 21 19.07 -2.08 -10.87
C PRO A 21 18.26 -3.13 -11.65
N ALA A 22 18.12 -2.91 -12.97
CA ALA A 22 17.31 -3.79 -13.82
C ALA A 22 17.77 -5.25 -13.80
N GLN A 23 19.06 -5.51 -13.58
CA GLN A 23 19.62 -6.85 -13.58
C GLN A 23 19.64 -7.49 -12.19
N TRP A 24 19.14 -6.79 -11.18
CA TRP A 24 19.19 -7.27 -9.82
C TRP A 24 18.37 -8.55 -9.62
N LEU A 25 18.91 -9.45 -8.82
CA LEU A 25 18.22 -10.68 -8.41
C LEU A 25 18.07 -10.67 -6.90
N PRO A 26 16.92 -11.12 -6.38
CA PRO A 26 16.72 -11.18 -4.94
C PRO A 26 17.73 -12.13 -4.29
N PRO A 27 18.28 -11.76 -3.12
CA PRO A 27 19.12 -12.68 -2.35
C PRO A 27 18.37 -13.94 -1.95
N ALA A 28 19.10 -15.04 -1.77
CA ALA A 28 18.54 -16.28 -1.25
C ALA A 28 18.42 -16.15 0.27
N SER A 29 17.30 -15.61 0.73
CA SER A 29 17.04 -15.44 2.15
C SER A 29 15.54 -15.63 2.41
N ASP A 30 15.21 -15.95 3.66
CA ASP A 30 13.82 -16.08 4.05
C ASP A 30 13.18 -14.71 4.13
N VAL A 31 12.08 -14.54 3.41
CA VAL A 31 11.27 -13.33 3.45
C VAL A 31 9.92 -13.71 4.02
N SER A 32 9.52 -13.05 5.10
CA SER A 32 8.22 -13.26 5.70
C SER A 32 7.34 -12.03 5.51
N GLY A 33 6.03 -12.26 5.53
CA GLY A 33 5.05 -11.20 5.37
C GLY A 33 4.87 -10.78 3.93
N PHE A 34 4.28 -9.61 3.75
CA PHE A 34 3.97 -9.09 2.43
C PHE A 34 5.25 -8.83 1.64
N PHE A 35 5.29 -9.31 0.41
CA PHE A 35 6.40 -9.10 -0.50
C PHE A 35 5.87 -9.02 -1.92
N ALA A 36 6.23 -7.95 -2.62
CA ALA A 36 5.89 -7.80 -4.03
C ALA A 36 7.12 -7.36 -4.80
N MET A 37 7.31 -7.88 -6.00
CA MET A 37 8.42 -7.49 -6.86
C MET A 37 7.89 -7.26 -8.27
N VAL A 38 8.28 -6.14 -8.86
CA VAL A 38 7.98 -5.83 -10.24
C VAL A 38 9.29 -5.63 -10.99
N ARG A 39 9.55 -6.50 -11.96
CA ARG A 39 10.70 -6.35 -12.84
C ARG A 39 10.26 -5.65 -14.12
N ALA A 40 10.90 -4.52 -14.40
CA ALA A 40 10.68 -3.77 -15.62
C ALA A 40 11.99 -3.62 -16.38
N GLU A 41 11.95 -2.98 -17.54
CA GLU A 41 13.12 -2.88 -18.40
C GLU A 41 14.26 -2.11 -17.75
N HIS A 42 13.97 -1.10 -16.93
CA HIS A 42 14.97 -0.19 -16.41
C HIS A 42 15.17 -0.30 -14.91
N GLU A 43 14.36 -1.09 -14.23
CA GLU A 43 14.44 -1.19 -12.78
C GLU A 43 13.71 -2.41 -12.25
N VAL A 44 14.06 -2.79 -11.03
CA VAL A 44 13.29 -3.73 -10.23
C VAL A 44 12.77 -2.97 -9.02
N THR A 45 11.47 -3.09 -8.75
CA THR A 45 10.84 -2.52 -7.57
C THR A 45 10.48 -3.63 -6.61
N VAL A 46 10.87 -3.48 -5.34
CA VAL A 46 10.45 -4.40 -4.28
C VAL A 46 9.65 -3.62 -3.26
N VAL A 47 8.54 -4.20 -2.83
CA VAL A 47 7.72 -3.65 -1.75
C VAL A 47 7.66 -4.71 -0.66
N ALA A 48 8.19 -4.39 0.51
CA ALA A 48 8.34 -5.36 1.58
C ALA A 48 8.46 -4.65 2.93
N ALA A 49 8.41 -5.43 4.01
CA ALA A 49 8.63 -4.90 5.35
C ALA A 49 9.98 -4.18 5.44
N GLU A 50 10.01 -3.04 6.11
CA GLU A 50 11.25 -2.29 6.33
C GLU A 50 12.32 -3.14 7.01
N ALA A 51 11.90 -4.07 7.86
CA ALA A 51 12.82 -4.95 8.57
C ALA A 51 13.70 -5.78 7.62
N LEU A 52 13.26 -6.02 6.40
CA LEU A 52 14.06 -6.73 5.41
C LEU A 52 15.37 -6.01 5.13
N LEU A 53 15.37 -4.68 5.24
CA LEU A 53 16.55 -3.85 4.99
C LEU A 53 17.61 -3.95 6.09
N GLU A 54 17.29 -4.60 7.20
CA GLU A 54 18.29 -4.91 8.23
C GLU A 54 19.26 -6.00 7.76
N GLN A 55 18.88 -6.76 6.74
CA GLN A 55 19.76 -7.72 6.10
C GLN A 55 20.61 -6.98 5.07
N PRO A 56 21.95 -6.96 5.24
CA PRO A 56 22.82 -6.12 4.39
C PRO A 56 22.69 -6.37 2.90
N GLU A 57 22.45 -7.60 2.48
CA GLU A 57 22.35 -7.94 1.06
C GLU A 57 21.14 -7.29 0.39
N TRP A 58 20.10 -6.92 1.15
CA TRP A 58 18.94 -6.23 0.61
C TRP A 58 19.16 -4.71 0.54
N ALA A 59 19.95 -4.17 1.45
CA ALA A 59 20.19 -2.72 1.51
C ALA A 59 21.32 -2.28 0.59
N ALA A 60 22.38 -3.08 0.47
CA ALA A 60 23.62 -2.67 -0.16
C ALA A 60 23.50 -2.34 -1.64
N THR A 61 22.62 -3.02 -2.36
CA THR A 61 22.44 -2.85 -3.80
C THR A 61 21.25 -1.96 -4.17
N ALA A 62 20.51 -1.46 -3.18
CA ALA A 62 19.38 -0.58 -3.42
C ALA A 62 19.85 0.76 -4.00
N ILE A 63 19.15 1.23 -5.04
CA ILE A 63 19.40 2.54 -5.62
C ILE A 63 18.67 3.62 -4.84
N GLU A 64 17.39 3.35 -4.50
CA GLU A 64 16.57 4.24 -3.69
C GLU A 64 15.75 3.41 -2.71
N ILE A 65 15.54 3.96 -1.52
CA ILE A 65 14.71 3.34 -0.49
C ILE A 65 13.73 4.40 -0.01
N ASP A 66 12.45 4.10 -0.14
CA ASP A 66 11.37 4.97 0.32
C ASP A 66 10.62 4.27 1.45
N ARG A 67 10.80 4.75 2.67
CA ARG A 67 10.30 4.12 3.89
C ARG A 67 8.99 4.75 4.34
N ALA A 68 8.43 4.20 5.42
CA ALA A 68 7.29 4.74 6.14
C ALA A 68 5.98 4.69 5.33
N TRP A 69 5.76 3.54 4.71
CA TRP A 69 4.48 3.19 4.11
C TRP A 69 3.73 2.19 4.99
N ARG A 70 2.42 2.17 4.87
CA ARG A 70 1.57 1.17 5.52
C ARG A 70 0.59 0.61 4.49
N ARG A 71 0.25 -0.65 4.68
CA ARG A 71 -0.62 -1.36 3.74
C ARG A 71 -2.03 -1.42 4.28
N VAL A 72 -3.00 -0.98 3.46
CA VAL A 72 -4.43 -1.15 3.72
C VAL A 72 -4.88 -2.39 2.97
N THR A 73 -5.53 -3.31 3.69
CA THR A 73 -6.02 -4.57 3.14
C THR A 73 -7.55 -4.58 3.15
N PHE A 74 -8.09 -5.45 2.33
CA PHE A 74 -9.55 -5.62 2.22
C PHE A 74 -9.86 -7.11 2.33
N PRO A 75 -10.94 -7.49 3.06
CA PRO A 75 -11.30 -8.89 3.13
C PRO A 75 -11.55 -9.43 1.71
N GLY A 76 -10.88 -10.51 1.39
CA GLY A 76 -10.99 -11.12 0.08
C GLY A 76 -11.71 -12.45 0.14
N PRO A 77 -11.81 -13.13 -1.00
CA PRO A 77 -11.30 -12.70 -2.29
C PRO A 77 -12.18 -11.65 -2.96
N LEU A 78 -11.55 -10.72 -3.70
CA LEU A 78 -12.28 -9.75 -4.51
C LEU A 78 -12.46 -10.34 -5.92
N PRO A 79 -13.69 -10.34 -6.45
CA PRO A 79 -13.90 -10.88 -7.79
C PRO A 79 -13.25 -9.98 -8.86
N TRP A 80 -12.71 -10.59 -9.91
CA TRP A 80 -12.13 -9.85 -11.02
C TRP A 80 -13.16 -8.93 -11.69
N GLU A 81 -14.42 -9.31 -11.61
CA GLU A 81 -15.52 -8.55 -12.21
C GLU A 81 -15.95 -7.35 -11.37
N LEU A 82 -15.31 -7.11 -10.22
CA LEU A 82 -15.65 -5.98 -9.37
C LEU A 82 -15.15 -4.69 -10.03
N VAL A 83 -16.03 -4.11 -10.83
CA VAL A 83 -15.73 -2.89 -11.59
C VAL A 83 -15.82 -1.68 -10.65
N GLY A 84 -14.84 -0.81 -10.73
CA GLY A 84 -14.89 0.45 -10.01
C GLY A 84 -14.31 0.40 -8.60
N PHE A 85 -13.89 -0.76 -8.10
CA PHE A 85 -13.34 -0.83 -6.74
C PHE A 85 -12.12 0.09 -6.57
N LEU A 86 -11.13 -0.05 -7.44
CA LEU A 86 -9.93 0.76 -7.32
C LEU A 86 -10.21 2.23 -7.67
N ALA A 87 -11.16 2.48 -8.57
CA ALA A 87 -11.59 3.84 -8.86
C ALA A 87 -12.22 4.51 -7.64
N ASP A 88 -13.04 3.78 -6.87
CA ASP A 88 -13.62 4.29 -5.63
C ASP A 88 -12.55 4.59 -4.59
N VAL A 89 -11.58 3.67 -4.44
CA VAL A 89 -10.45 3.88 -3.54
C VAL A 89 -9.71 5.16 -3.93
N ALA A 90 -9.38 5.30 -5.21
CA ALA A 90 -8.63 6.46 -5.71
C ALA A 90 -9.41 7.76 -5.49
N THR A 91 -10.71 7.75 -5.77
CA THR A 91 -11.55 8.94 -5.60
C THR A 91 -11.61 9.37 -4.14
N ARG A 92 -11.82 8.43 -3.23
CA ARG A 92 -11.89 8.76 -1.80
C ARG A 92 -10.56 9.27 -1.26
N LEU A 93 -9.46 8.63 -1.63
CA LEU A 93 -8.14 9.06 -1.15
C LEU A 93 -7.74 10.41 -1.76
N ALA A 94 -8.01 10.61 -3.05
CA ALA A 94 -7.73 11.89 -3.70
C ALA A 94 -8.54 13.02 -3.08
N GLY A 95 -9.81 12.77 -2.74
CA GLY A 95 -10.65 13.76 -2.09
C GLY A 95 -10.14 14.20 -0.73
N ALA A 96 -9.39 13.34 -0.05
CA ALA A 96 -8.74 13.65 1.23
C ALA A 96 -7.27 14.05 1.06
N GLN A 97 -6.81 14.20 -0.18
CA GLN A 97 -5.42 14.56 -0.52
C GLN A 97 -4.40 13.56 0.02
N ILE A 98 -4.74 12.28 -0.05
CA ILE A 98 -3.86 11.19 0.38
C ILE A 98 -3.28 10.51 -0.87
N PRO A 99 -1.97 10.68 -1.14
CA PRO A 99 -1.32 9.94 -2.21
C PRO A 99 -1.22 8.46 -1.85
N PHE A 100 -1.33 7.60 -2.85
CA PHE A 100 -1.24 6.17 -2.63
C PHE A 100 -0.63 5.48 -3.84
N THR A 101 -0.19 4.25 -3.62
CA THR A 101 0.14 3.32 -4.70
C THR A 101 -0.58 2.00 -4.43
N SER A 102 -0.69 1.16 -5.44
CA SER A 102 -1.42 -0.09 -5.30
C SER A 102 -0.74 -1.21 -6.05
N MET A 103 -1.02 -2.42 -5.60
CA MET A 103 -0.57 -3.64 -6.25
C MET A 103 -1.70 -4.65 -6.22
N SER A 104 -1.91 -5.33 -7.34
CA SER A 104 -2.95 -6.32 -7.46
C SER A 104 -2.38 -7.71 -7.28
N GLY A 105 -2.89 -8.44 -6.30
CA GLY A 105 -2.68 -9.86 -6.19
C GLY A 105 -3.75 -10.61 -6.97
N PHE A 106 -3.68 -11.94 -6.96
CA PHE A 106 -4.65 -12.74 -7.69
C PHE A 106 -6.06 -12.61 -7.09
N THR A 107 -6.17 -12.53 -5.77
CA THR A 107 -7.46 -12.54 -5.10
C THR A 107 -7.87 -11.20 -4.49
N THR A 108 -6.95 -10.25 -4.38
CA THR A 108 -7.25 -8.97 -3.75
C THR A 108 -6.23 -7.91 -4.14
N ASP A 109 -6.58 -6.65 -3.89
CA ASP A 109 -5.69 -5.52 -4.10
C ASP A 109 -5.05 -5.09 -2.79
N HIS A 110 -3.84 -4.55 -2.89
CA HIS A 110 -3.09 -3.99 -1.78
C HIS A 110 -2.89 -2.50 -2.03
N VAL A 111 -3.30 -1.69 -1.07
CA VAL A 111 -3.18 -0.23 -1.17
C VAL A 111 -2.15 0.23 -0.17
N LEU A 112 -1.19 1.02 -0.62
CA LEU A 112 -0.12 1.54 0.22
C LEU A 112 -0.30 3.03 0.38
N VAL A 113 -0.29 3.49 1.62
CA VAL A 113 -0.35 4.92 1.97
C VAL A 113 0.80 5.25 2.89
N ARG A 114 1.15 6.53 2.98
CA ARG A 114 2.17 6.97 3.93
C ARG A 114 1.73 6.64 5.36
N ALA A 115 2.68 6.20 6.18
CA ALA A 115 2.38 5.84 7.57
C ALA A 115 1.73 7.00 8.32
N ALA A 116 2.15 8.25 8.05
CA ALA A 116 1.60 9.42 8.71
C ALA A 116 0.13 9.67 8.37
N GLN A 117 -0.37 9.12 7.26
CA GLN A 117 -1.75 9.30 6.82
C GLN A 117 -2.57 8.02 6.91
N ALA A 118 -2.00 6.98 7.50
CA ALA A 118 -2.62 5.65 7.47
C ALA A 118 -3.97 5.61 8.19
N ASP A 119 -4.07 6.22 9.36
CA ASP A 119 -5.33 6.22 10.11
C ASP A 119 -6.40 7.01 9.37
N LEU A 120 -6.04 8.16 8.79
CA LEU A 120 -6.97 8.94 7.99
C LEU A 120 -7.43 8.17 6.76
N ALA A 121 -6.51 7.45 6.12
CA ALA A 121 -6.85 6.64 4.95
C ALA A 121 -7.91 5.58 5.29
N VAL A 122 -7.75 4.88 6.40
CA VAL A 122 -8.74 3.88 6.83
C VAL A 122 -10.08 4.54 7.11
N THR A 123 -10.08 5.68 7.78
CA THR A 123 -11.32 6.42 8.06
C THR A 123 -12.04 6.78 6.76
N VAL A 124 -11.32 7.34 5.80
CA VAL A 124 -11.88 7.76 4.51
C VAL A 124 -12.40 6.56 3.72
N LEU A 125 -11.64 5.46 3.70
CA LEU A 125 -12.02 4.26 2.97
C LEU A 125 -13.16 3.49 3.64
N SER A 126 -13.37 3.70 4.93
CA SER A 126 -14.50 3.12 5.66
C SER A 126 -15.80 3.86 5.40
N GLY A 127 -15.77 4.91 4.60
CA GLY A 127 -16.95 5.71 4.33
C GLY A 127 -17.24 6.78 5.38
N GLU A 128 -16.35 6.95 6.36
CA GLU A 128 -16.48 7.98 7.38
C GLU A 128 -15.91 9.29 6.87
N SER A 129 -16.52 10.41 7.28
CA SER A 129 -15.97 11.71 6.96
C SER A 129 -14.77 12.01 7.86
N PRO A 130 -13.71 12.65 7.31
CA PRO A 130 -12.61 13.14 8.15
C PRO A 130 -13.15 14.08 9.22
N PRO A 131 -12.49 14.19 10.38
CA PRO A 131 -12.99 15.00 11.50
C PRO A 131 -13.29 16.47 11.14
N ASP A 132 -12.48 17.05 10.27
CA ASP A 132 -12.62 18.44 9.83
C ASP A 132 -13.75 18.64 8.80
N GLN A 133 -14.33 17.56 8.29
CA GLN A 133 -15.39 17.62 7.30
C GLN A 133 -16.71 17.04 7.81
N ARG A 134 -16.78 16.67 9.08
CA ARG A 134 -18.01 16.10 9.65
C ARG A 134 -19.05 17.19 9.83
N PRO A 135 -20.32 16.89 9.52
CA PRO A 135 -21.41 17.86 9.75
C PRO A 135 -21.45 18.26 11.22
N GLY A 136 -21.65 19.55 11.48
CA GLY A 136 -21.78 20.07 12.84
C GLY A 136 -20.48 20.29 13.59
N THR A 137 -19.33 20.05 12.95
CA THR A 137 -18.02 20.30 13.59
C THR A 137 -17.50 21.72 13.35
N ASN A 138 -18.12 22.47 12.47
CA ASN A 138 -17.75 23.85 12.24
C ASN A 138 -18.44 24.75 13.25
N PRO A 139 -17.72 25.69 13.85
CA PRO A 139 -18.31 26.65 14.75
C PRO A 139 -19.27 27.59 14.03
#